data_fb7404c0600df886a0f27bb2956b6f25
#
_entry.id   fb7404c0600df886a0f27bb2956b6f25
#
_cell.length_a   1.000
_cell.length_b   1.000
_cell.length_c   1.000
_cell.angle_alpha   90.00
_cell.angle_beta   90.00
_cell.angle_gamma   90.00
#
_symmetry.space_group_name_H-M   'P 1'
#
loop_
_entity.id
_entity.type
_entity.pdbx_description
1 polymer ?
#
loop_
_entity_poly.entity_id
_entity_poly.type
_entity_poly.pdbx_seq_one_letter_code
_entity_poly.pdbx_strand_id
1 'polypeptide(L)'
;MRKNLVIATRGSQLALWQAEHVKACLESLEPGLNISLRVIKTRGDIILDVPLSKVGGKGLFVKEIEEALLDGSADLAVHSIKDVPMVLPEGLVLGCVPQREICVDCLLSNRYASLDELPRGARVGTSSLRRQAQLLNLRPDLEILSLRGNVDTRLRKMKEGEYDAIVLASAGLKRLGLSADRMHHFEAASFVPAVGQGALGIECRGDDSEVLELLFCRAEQLIFRGSQIPLIKGWQLLHSGGIPGVGSQIQSRYSAVLHRDPGHPAQVSTLVQGSLSRLHNKGSHIVPEASASIRG
;
A
#
# COMPACT_ATOMS: atom_id res chain seq x y z
N MET A 1 19.72 -9.28 -19.11
CA MET A 1 18.47 -8.65 -18.64
C MET A 1 17.39 -8.86 -19.68
N ARG A 2 16.21 -9.32 -19.29
CA ARG A 2 15.04 -9.51 -20.18
C ARG A 2 14.62 -8.16 -20.78
N LYS A 3 14.33 -8.17 -22.08
CA LYS A 3 13.88 -6.96 -22.80
C LYS A 3 12.37 -6.80 -22.82
N ASN A 4 11.62 -7.85 -22.51
CA ASN A 4 10.17 -7.83 -22.49
C ASN A 4 9.68 -8.30 -21.13
N LEU A 5 8.83 -7.52 -20.48
CA LEU A 5 8.18 -7.85 -19.22
C LEU A 5 6.66 -7.63 -19.33
N VAL A 6 5.93 -8.30 -18.46
CA VAL A 6 4.47 -8.20 -18.37
C VAL A 6 4.09 -7.72 -16.98
N ILE A 7 3.36 -6.60 -16.90
CA ILE A 7 2.74 -6.14 -15.65
C ILE A 7 1.29 -6.62 -15.60
N ALA A 8 0.95 -7.43 -14.60
CA ALA A 8 -0.43 -7.75 -14.26
C ALA A 8 -1.09 -6.59 -13.51
N THR A 9 -2.31 -6.21 -13.92
CA THR A 9 -3.07 -5.13 -13.31
C THR A 9 -4.57 -5.37 -13.41
N ARG A 10 -5.36 -4.69 -12.57
CA ARG A 10 -6.82 -4.68 -12.68
C ARG A 10 -7.28 -3.70 -13.76
N GLY A 11 -8.53 -3.88 -14.23
CA GLY A 11 -9.13 -3.03 -15.27
C GLY A 11 -9.69 -1.68 -14.76
N SER A 12 -9.58 -1.34 -13.47
CA SER A 12 -10.03 -0.03 -12.99
C SER A 12 -9.11 1.09 -13.48
N GLN A 13 -9.65 2.28 -13.75
CA GLN A 13 -8.87 3.42 -14.23
C GLN A 13 -7.65 3.72 -13.33
N LEU A 14 -7.84 3.64 -11.99
CA LEU A 14 -6.74 3.85 -11.05
C LEU A 14 -5.67 2.77 -11.14
N ALA A 15 -6.05 1.51 -11.28
CA ALA A 15 -5.08 0.41 -11.42
C ALA A 15 -4.31 0.51 -12.73
N LEU A 16 -4.98 0.82 -13.82
CA LEU A 16 -4.35 1.05 -15.13
C LEU A 16 -3.38 2.22 -15.07
N TRP A 17 -3.78 3.35 -14.49
CA TRP A 17 -2.89 4.49 -14.30
C TRP A 17 -1.62 4.10 -13.50
N GLN A 18 -1.80 3.33 -12.41
CA GLN A 18 -0.68 2.90 -11.58
C GLN A 18 0.30 1.99 -12.34
N ALA A 19 -0.22 1.05 -13.12
CA ALA A 19 0.59 0.15 -13.94
C ALA A 19 1.31 0.89 -15.07
N GLU A 20 0.62 1.80 -15.78
CA GLU A 20 1.23 2.63 -16.84
C GLU A 20 2.30 3.58 -16.27
N HIS A 21 2.08 4.14 -15.09
CA HIS A 21 3.07 4.97 -14.41
C HIS A 21 4.35 4.19 -14.10
N VAL A 22 4.23 2.99 -13.53
CA VAL A 22 5.39 2.13 -13.22
C VAL A 22 6.07 1.68 -14.50
N LYS A 23 5.30 1.27 -15.53
CA LYS A 23 5.83 0.94 -16.86
C LYS A 23 6.67 2.10 -17.41
N ALA A 24 6.11 3.29 -17.51
CA ALA A 24 6.81 4.46 -18.04
C ALA A 24 8.08 4.79 -17.25
N CYS A 25 8.05 4.66 -15.93
CA CYS A 25 9.24 4.84 -15.10
C CYS A 25 10.32 3.81 -15.41
N LEU A 26 9.99 2.52 -15.47
CA LEU A 26 10.96 1.45 -15.74
C LEU A 26 11.53 1.54 -17.16
N GLU A 27 10.70 1.78 -18.17
CA GLU A 27 11.15 1.95 -19.56
C GLU A 27 12.04 3.19 -19.73
N SER A 28 11.79 4.26 -18.99
CA SER A 28 12.66 5.46 -19.01
C SER A 28 14.02 5.23 -18.37
N LEU A 29 14.11 4.30 -17.41
CA LEU A 29 15.31 3.98 -16.65
C LEU A 29 16.16 2.91 -17.33
N GLU A 30 15.55 2.05 -18.14
CA GLU A 30 16.23 0.94 -18.83
C GLU A 30 15.95 1.00 -20.33
N PRO A 31 16.84 1.65 -21.12
CA PRO A 31 16.67 1.74 -22.57
C PRO A 31 16.61 0.37 -23.25
N GLY A 32 15.55 0.15 -24.04
CA GLY A 32 15.30 -1.11 -24.73
C GLY A 32 14.47 -2.13 -23.96
N LEU A 33 14.06 -1.80 -22.72
CA LEU A 33 13.01 -2.53 -22.00
C LEU A 33 11.65 -2.20 -22.62
N ASN A 34 10.85 -3.22 -22.87
CA ASN A 34 9.48 -3.12 -23.36
C ASN A 34 8.54 -3.80 -22.37
N ILE A 35 7.58 -3.07 -21.84
CA ILE A 35 6.64 -3.58 -20.85
C ILE A 35 5.23 -3.58 -21.44
N SER A 36 4.57 -4.72 -21.40
CA SER A 36 3.14 -4.85 -21.73
C SER A 36 2.28 -4.96 -20.48
N LEU A 37 1.02 -4.56 -20.58
CA LEU A 37 0.05 -4.72 -19.51
C LEU A 37 -0.88 -5.92 -19.79
N ARG A 38 -1.06 -6.76 -18.76
CA ARG A 38 -2.06 -7.83 -18.73
C ARG A 38 -3.17 -7.43 -17.77
N VAL A 39 -4.34 -7.10 -18.33
CA VAL A 39 -5.50 -6.73 -17.52
C VAL A 39 -6.20 -7.99 -17.03
N ILE A 40 -6.33 -8.12 -15.72
CA ILE A 40 -6.96 -9.26 -15.03
C ILE A 40 -8.21 -8.77 -14.30
N LYS A 41 -9.30 -9.48 -14.46
CA LYS A 41 -10.55 -9.24 -13.74
C LYS A 41 -10.56 -10.06 -12.47
N THR A 42 -10.54 -9.40 -11.32
CA THR A 42 -10.52 -10.07 -10.01
C THR A 42 -11.93 -10.34 -9.48
N ARG A 43 -12.05 -11.26 -8.52
CA ARG A 43 -13.33 -11.50 -7.81
C ARG A 43 -13.87 -10.24 -7.15
N GLY A 44 -12.99 -9.39 -6.62
CA GLY A 44 -13.37 -8.10 -6.03
C GLY A 44 -13.98 -7.12 -7.04
N ASP A 45 -13.64 -7.24 -8.33
CA ASP A 45 -14.23 -6.44 -9.40
C ASP A 45 -15.61 -6.96 -9.83
N ILE A 46 -15.89 -8.24 -9.60
CA ILE A 46 -17.16 -8.89 -9.97
C ILE A 46 -18.22 -8.71 -8.87
N ILE A 47 -17.81 -8.82 -7.59
CA ILE A 47 -18.75 -8.77 -6.46
C ILE A 47 -18.99 -7.31 -6.06
N LEU A 48 -20.04 -6.70 -6.60
CA LEU A 48 -20.40 -5.31 -6.30
C LEU A 48 -21.50 -5.18 -5.24
N ASP A 49 -22.36 -6.20 -5.09
CA ASP A 49 -23.63 -6.10 -4.36
C ASP A 49 -23.53 -6.47 -2.87
N VAL A 50 -22.43 -7.11 -2.43
CA VAL A 50 -22.27 -7.56 -1.04
C VAL A 50 -21.14 -6.77 -0.36
N PRO A 51 -21.34 -6.25 0.86
CA PRO A 51 -20.27 -5.58 1.62
C PRO A 51 -19.02 -6.46 1.73
N LEU A 52 -17.82 -5.90 1.45
CA LEU A 52 -16.56 -6.66 1.52
C LEU A 52 -16.32 -7.32 2.89
N SER A 53 -16.86 -6.72 3.97
CA SER A 53 -16.83 -7.29 5.31
C SER A 53 -17.64 -8.59 5.45
N LYS A 54 -18.61 -8.84 4.58
CA LYS A 54 -19.44 -10.05 4.56
C LYS A 54 -18.92 -11.12 3.60
N VAL A 55 -18.16 -10.74 2.58
CA VAL A 55 -17.63 -11.68 1.58
C VAL A 55 -16.44 -12.49 2.12
N GLY A 56 -15.89 -12.07 3.25
CA GLY A 56 -14.89 -12.82 4.02
C GLY A 56 -13.72 -13.32 3.18
N GLY A 57 -12.82 -12.43 2.75
CA GLY A 57 -11.66 -12.86 2.00
C GLY A 57 -10.56 -11.80 1.99
N LYS A 58 -9.43 -12.12 2.60
CA LYS A 58 -8.17 -11.43 2.32
C LYS A 58 -7.83 -11.72 0.86
N GLY A 59 -7.39 -10.72 0.10
CA GLY A 59 -6.89 -10.94 -1.26
C GLY A 59 -7.94 -10.89 -2.39
N LEU A 60 -9.19 -10.43 -2.15
CA LEU A 60 -10.23 -10.35 -3.19
C LEU A 60 -9.82 -9.56 -4.46
N PHE A 61 -8.83 -8.70 -4.37
CA PHE A 61 -8.35 -7.86 -5.46
C PHE A 61 -6.95 -8.22 -5.96
N VAL A 62 -6.30 -9.21 -5.34
CA VAL A 62 -4.90 -9.55 -5.65
C VAL A 62 -4.71 -11.02 -6.05
N LYS A 63 -5.59 -11.92 -5.62
CA LYS A 63 -5.41 -13.38 -5.80
C LYS A 63 -5.15 -13.79 -7.26
N GLU A 64 -5.97 -13.35 -8.19
CA GLU A 64 -5.83 -13.71 -9.60
C GLU A 64 -4.59 -13.05 -10.24
N ILE A 65 -4.12 -11.94 -9.66
CA ILE A 65 -2.88 -11.28 -10.06
C ILE A 65 -1.67 -12.06 -9.53
N GLU A 66 -1.71 -12.48 -8.26
CA GLU A 66 -0.69 -13.32 -7.63
C GLU A 66 -0.56 -14.67 -8.35
N GLU A 67 -1.68 -15.29 -8.76
CA GLU A 67 -1.70 -16.50 -9.59
C GLU A 67 -0.97 -16.29 -10.93
N ALA A 68 -1.16 -15.12 -11.58
CA ALA A 68 -0.47 -14.80 -12.84
C ALA A 68 1.04 -14.55 -12.66
N LEU A 69 1.48 -14.10 -11.49
CA LEU A 69 2.91 -14.02 -11.15
C LEU A 69 3.50 -15.41 -10.93
N LEU A 70 2.81 -16.27 -10.18
CA LEU A 70 3.26 -17.62 -9.85
C LEU A 70 3.32 -18.55 -11.06
N ASP A 71 2.36 -18.45 -11.99
CA ASP A 71 2.34 -19.25 -13.23
C ASP A 71 3.28 -18.70 -14.33
N GLY A 72 3.94 -17.56 -14.08
CA GLY A 72 4.87 -16.93 -15.00
C GLY A 72 4.22 -16.20 -16.18
N SER A 73 2.90 -16.04 -16.19
CA SER A 73 2.19 -15.30 -17.24
C SER A 73 2.24 -13.77 -17.06
N ALA A 74 2.75 -13.33 -15.90
CA ALA A 74 3.18 -11.96 -15.63
C ALA A 74 4.50 -11.97 -14.85
N ASP A 75 5.26 -10.88 -14.94
CA ASP A 75 6.54 -10.71 -14.24
C ASP A 75 6.41 -9.78 -13.05
N LEU A 76 5.55 -8.79 -13.15
CA LEU A 76 5.31 -7.75 -12.16
C LEU A 76 3.82 -7.56 -11.92
N ALA A 77 3.48 -7.11 -10.71
CA ALA A 77 2.16 -6.57 -10.42
C ALA A 77 2.30 -5.24 -9.67
N VAL A 78 1.36 -4.32 -9.92
CA VAL A 78 1.36 -2.99 -9.28
C VAL A 78 0.11 -2.84 -8.43
N HIS A 79 0.30 -2.56 -7.15
CA HIS A 79 -0.75 -2.46 -6.16
C HIS A 79 -0.71 -1.13 -5.40
N SER A 80 -1.86 -0.70 -4.89
CA SER A 80 -1.87 0.20 -3.75
C SER A 80 -1.52 -0.60 -2.49
N ILE A 81 -0.48 -0.22 -1.76
CA ILE A 81 0.04 -0.98 -0.59
C ILE A 81 -1.06 -1.27 0.44
N LYS A 82 -2.00 -0.35 0.66
CA LYS A 82 -3.10 -0.54 1.60
C LYS A 82 -4.04 -1.70 1.27
N ASP A 83 -4.00 -2.19 0.03
CA ASP A 83 -4.85 -3.27 -0.48
C ASP A 83 -4.08 -4.61 -0.54
N VAL A 84 -2.76 -4.59 -0.33
CA VAL A 84 -1.87 -5.77 -0.29
C VAL A 84 -2.04 -6.49 1.06
N PRO A 85 -2.18 -7.83 1.06
CA PRO A 85 -2.19 -8.62 2.29
C PRO A 85 -0.88 -8.47 3.07
N MET A 86 -0.93 -8.60 4.41
CA MET A 86 0.29 -8.55 5.24
C MET A 86 1.21 -9.76 5.01
N VAL A 87 0.65 -10.87 4.53
CA VAL A 87 1.37 -12.11 4.18
C VAL A 87 1.08 -12.36 2.72
N LEU A 88 2.13 -12.34 1.92
CA LEU A 88 2.08 -12.70 0.51
C LEU A 88 2.11 -14.23 0.36
N PRO A 89 1.62 -14.77 -0.76
CA PRO A 89 1.82 -16.15 -1.12
C PRO A 89 3.31 -16.54 -1.14
N GLU A 90 3.61 -17.79 -0.81
CA GLU A 90 4.97 -18.32 -0.92
C GLU A 90 5.50 -18.14 -2.36
N GLY A 91 6.74 -17.70 -2.49
CA GLY A 91 7.37 -17.42 -3.77
C GLY A 91 7.18 -16.00 -4.29
N LEU A 92 6.30 -15.18 -3.69
CA LEU A 92 6.10 -13.78 -4.07
C LEU A 92 6.67 -12.81 -3.02
N VAL A 93 7.16 -11.69 -3.51
CA VAL A 93 7.73 -10.61 -2.67
C VAL A 93 7.32 -9.23 -3.18
N LEU A 94 7.30 -8.24 -2.29
CA LEU A 94 7.30 -6.83 -2.70
C LEU A 94 8.74 -6.44 -3.07
N GLY A 95 9.02 -6.40 -4.36
CA GLY A 95 10.35 -6.09 -4.88
C GLY A 95 10.70 -4.60 -4.78
N CYS A 96 9.70 -3.71 -4.82
CA CYS A 96 9.93 -2.26 -4.72
C CYS A 96 8.69 -1.54 -4.18
N VAL A 97 8.94 -0.46 -3.41
CA VAL A 97 7.94 0.53 -3.00
C VAL A 97 8.41 1.90 -3.47
N PRO A 98 7.90 2.42 -4.61
CA PRO A 98 8.27 3.72 -5.12
C PRO A 98 7.90 4.87 -4.17
N GLN A 99 8.32 6.09 -4.50
CA GLN A 99 8.01 7.28 -3.71
C GLN A 99 6.52 7.37 -3.39
N ARG A 100 6.23 7.56 -2.10
CA ARG A 100 4.87 7.64 -1.60
C ARG A 100 4.22 8.98 -1.98
N GLU A 101 3.02 8.92 -2.52
CA GLU A 101 2.18 10.09 -2.75
C GLU A 101 1.47 10.51 -1.44
N ILE A 102 0.81 11.68 -1.46
CA ILE A 102 0.04 12.20 -0.33
C ILE A 102 -0.85 11.12 0.31
N CYS A 103 -0.68 10.91 1.60
CA CYS A 103 -1.31 9.77 2.29
C CYS A 103 -2.66 10.09 2.94
N VAL A 104 -3.08 11.36 2.98
CA VAL A 104 -4.29 11.78 3.68
C VAL A 104 -5.57 11.41 2.94
N ASP A 105 -6.67 11.40 3.68
CA ASP A 105 -8.01 11.31 3.12
C ASP A 105 -8.52 12.71 2.72
N CYS A 106 -9.48 12.75 1.82
CA CYS A 106 -10.13 13.96 1.37
C CYS A 106 -11.65 13.81 1.47
N LEU A 107 -12.31 14.77 2.08
CA LEU A 107 -13.74 14.98 2.01
C LEU A 107 -14.05 15.71 0.71
N LEU A 108 -15.01 15.20 -0.06
CA LEU A 108 -15.49 15.80 -1.29
C LEU A 108 -16.97 16.07 -1.18
N SER A 109 -17.40 17.23 -1.65
CA SER A 109 -18.80 17.63 -1.69
C SER A 109 -19.08 18.57 -2.87
N ASN A 110 -20.33 18.68 -3.28
CA ASN A 110 -20.75 19.72 -4.22
C ASN A 110 -20.98 21.07 -3.53
N ARG A 111 -21.21 21.08 -2.20
CA ARG A 111 -21.73 22.25 -1.49
C ARG A 111 -20.85 22.69 -0.31
N TYR A 112 -20.32 21.75 0.45
CA TYR A 112 -19.69 22.00 1.75
C TYR A 112 -18.18 21.94 1.64
N ALA A 113 -17.49 22.97 2.13
CA ALA A 113 -16.04 23.07 2.01
C ALA A 113 -15.28 22.29 3.11
N SER A 114 -15.93 21.94 4.20
CA SER A 114 -15.31 21.19 5.31
C SER A 114 -16.30 20.24 6.00
N LEU A 115 -15.79 19.41 6.91
CA LEU A 115 -16.59 18.52 7.73
C LEU A 115 -17.54 19.31 8.67
N ASP A 116 -17.09 20.47 9.15
CA ASP A 116 -17.84 21.32 10.07
C ASP A 116 -19.02 22.03 9.39
N GLU A 117 -18.91 22.32 8.09
CA GLU A 117 -19.98 22.92 7.30
C GLU A 117 -21.11 21.95 6.92
N LEU A 118 -20.90 20.64 7.09
CA LEU A 118 -21.96 19.66 6.82
C LEU A 118 -23.15 19.88 7.75
N PRO A 119 -24.40 19.89 7.23
CA PRO A 119 -25.57 19.99 8.07
C PRO A 119 -25.70 18.81 9.03
N ARG A 120 -26.48 19.00 10.08
CA ARG A 120 -26.78 17.92 11.01
C ARG A 120 -27.52 16.80 10.30
N GLY A 121 -27.08 15.54 10.50
CA GLY A 121 -27.65 14.38 9.81
C GLY A 121 -27.20 14.24 8.35
N ALA A 122 -26.14 14.95 7.91
CA ALA A 122 -25.64 14.84 6.54
C ALA A 122 -25.22 13.42 6.19
N ARG A 123 -25.56 13.00 4.96
CA ARG A 123 -25.25 11.68 4.41
C ARG A 123 -23.83 11.65 3.88
N VAL A 124 -22.94 10.92 4.57
CA VAL A 124 -21.54 10.81 4.19
C VAL A 124 -21.22 9.40 3.69
N GLY A 125 -20.80 9.31 2.42
CA GLY A 125 -20.53 8.05 1.73
C GLY A 125 -19.12 7.49 2.03
N THR A 126 -19.06 6.34 2.68
CA THR A 126 -17.84 5.52 2.80
C THR A 126 -18.18 4.08 3.21
N SER A 127 -17.42 3.09 2.69
CA SER A 127 -17.48 1.70 3.17
C SER A 127 -16.28 1.33 4.05
N SER A 128 -15.40 2.26 4.36
CA SER A 128 -14.23 2.04 5.19
C SER A 128 -14.58 2.19 6.68
N LEU A 129 -14.49 1.10 7.45
CA LEU A 129 -14.73 1.11 8.91
C LEU A 129 -13.81 2.12 9.63
N ARG A 130 -12.55 2.24 9.20
CA ARG A 130 -11.61 3.23 9.72
C ARG A 130 -12.14 4.65 9.56
N ARG A 131 -12.66 4.99 8.37
CA ARG A 131 -13.21 6.32 8.10
C ARG A 131 -14.52 6.54 8.87
N GLN A 132 -15.40 5.54 8.90
CA GLN A 132 -16.66 5.63 9.65
C GLN A 132 -16.40 5.93 11.11
N ALA A 133 -15.52 5.17 11.77
CA ALA A 133 -15.19 5.38 13.18
C ALA A 133 -14.67 6.80 13.44
N GLN A 134 -13.78 7.31 12.60
CA GLN A 134 -13.21 8.64 12.78
C GLN A 134 -14.22 9.76 12.47
N LEU A 135 -15.04 9.60 11.43
CA LEU A 135 -16.11 10.56 11.11
C LEU A 135 -17.12 10.66 12.26
N LEU A 136 -17.59 9.52 12.78
CA LEU A 136 -18.57 9.49 13.89
C LEU A 136 -17.96 9.96 15.21
N ASN A 137 -16.65 9.81 15.40
CA ASN A 137 -15.98 10.40 16.58
C ASN A 137 -15.92 11.93 16.48
N LEU A 138 -15.71 12.49 15.28
CA LEU A 138 -15.69 13.95 15.07
C LEU A 138 -17.09 14.56 14.99
N ARG A 139 -18.01 13.87 14.36
CA ARG A 139 -19.39 14.30 14.07
C ARG A 139 -20.35 13.12 14.28
N PRO A 140 -20.80 12.86 15.54
CA PRO A 140 -21.71 11.74 15.87
C PRO A 140 -23.08 11.83 15.24
N ASP A 141 -23.43 13.00 14.74
CA ASP A 141 -24.72 13.30 14.12
C ASP A 141 -24.79 12.90 12.63
N LEU A 142 -23.68 12.50 12.00
CA LEU A 142 -23.64 12.15 10.58
C LEU A 142 -24.34 10.81 10.30
N GLU A 143 -25.01 10.73 9.16
CA GLU A 143 -25.51 9.49 8.59
C GLU A 143 -24.45 8.88 7.67
N ILE A 144 -23.83 7.79 8.11
CA ILE A 144 -22.79 7.12 7.30
C ILE A 144 -23.43 6.09 6.38
N LEU A 145 -23.33 6.32 5.07
CA LEU A 145 -23.87 5.44 4.04
C LEU A 145 -22.75 4.66 3.33
N SER A 146 -23.06 3.41 2.96
CA SER A 146 -22.14 2.58 2.20
C SER A 146 -21.91 3.13 0.81
N LEU A 147 -20.64 3.35 0.42
CA LEU A 147 -20.25 3.84 -0.90
C LEU A 147 -19.26 2.87 -1.55
N ARG A 148 -19.66 2.26 -2.66
CA ARG A 148 -18.87 1.30 -3.43
C ARG A 148 -18.71 1.70 -4.89
N GLY A 149 -17.82 1.00 -5.58
CA GLY A 149 -17.42 1.26 -6.97
C GLY A 149 -16.00 1.82 -7.07
N ASN A 150 -15.55 2.07 -8.27
CA ASN A 150 -14.28 2.74 -8.55
C ASN A 150 -14.34 4.22 -8.14
N VAL A 151 -13.20 4.91 -8.14
CA VAL A 151 -13.10 6.31 -7.69
C VAL A 151 -14.03 7.24 -8.48
N ASP A 152 -14.03 7.09 -9.80
CA ASP A 152 -14.90 7.81 -10.74
C ASP A 152 -16.40 7.58 -10.45
N THR A 153 -16.79 6.32 -10.26
CA THR A 153 -18.16 5.96 -9.92
C THR A 153 -18.62 6.57 -8.60
N ARG A 154 -17.75 6.56 -7.57
CA ARG A 154 -18.07 7.16 -6.27
C ARG A 154 -18.22 8.68 -6.37
N LEU A 155 -17.35 9.33 -7.14
CA LEU A 155 -17.43 10.76 -7.38
C LEU A 155 -18.70 11.13 -8.14
N ARG A 156 -19.09 10.34 -9.17
CA ARG A 156 -20.33 10.52 -9.92
C ARG A 156 -21.55 10.44 -9.01
N LYS A 157 -21.66 9.42 -8.16
CA LYS A 157 -22.76 9.26 -7.19
C LYS A 157 -22.91 10.45 -6.26
N MET A 158 -21.80 11.02 -5.79
CA MET A 158 -21.82 12.24 -4.98
C MET A 158 -22.30 13.44 -5.80
N LYS A 159 -21.82 13.61 -7.05
CA LYS A 159 -22.27 14.68 -7.96
C LYS A 159 -23.77 14.59 -8.30
N GLU A 160 -24.30 13.39 -8.37
CA GLU A 160 -25.74 13.10 -8.59
C GLU A 160 -26.61 13.33 -7.33
N GLY A 161 -25.98 13.63 -6.17
CA GLY A 161 -26.69 13.98 -4.94
C GLY A 161 -27.13 12.77 -4.10
N GLU A 162 -26.62 11.55 -4.38
CA GLU A 162 -26.86 10.40 -3.52
C GLU A 162 -26.27 10.62 -2.11
N TYR A 163 -25.22 11.45 -2.01
CA TYR A 163 -24.50 11.80 -0.78
C TYR A 163 -24.30 13.32 -0.69
N ASP A 164 -24.30 13.84 0.53
CA ASP A 164 -23.95 15.24 0.78
C ASP A 164 -22.44 15.44 0.74
N ALA A 165 -21.68 14.41 1.13
CA ALA A 165 -20.24 14.32 0.96
C ALA A 165 -19.77 12.86 0.87
N ILE A 166 -18.55 12.66 0.35
CA ILE A 166 -17.87 11.35 0.34
C ILE A 166 -16.43 11.51 0.81
N VAL A 167 -15.83 10.42 1.31
CA VAL A 167 -14.42 10.42 1.71
C VAL A 167 -13.61 9.46 0.86
N LEU A 168 -12.59 10.00 0.16
CA LEU A 168 -11.67 9.24 -0.69
C LEU A 168 -10.22 9.49 -0.27
N ALA A 169 -9.29 8.64 -0.74
CA ALA A 169 -7.86 8.87 -0.57
C ALA A 169 -7.38 9.92 -1.58
N SER A 170 -6.71 10.96 -1.11
CA SER A 170 -6.20 12.06 -1.94
C SER A 170 -5.28 11.60 -3.07
N ALA A 171 -4.44 10.58 -2.81
CA ALA A 171 -3.56 10.02 -3.83
C ALA A 171 -4.32 9.46 -5.05
N GLY A 172 -5.48 8.82 -4.84
CA GLY A 172 -6.29 8.30 -5.93
C GLY A 172 -6.89 9.40 -6.80
N LEU A 173 -7.34 10.48 -6.18
CA LEU A 173 -7.86 11.66 -6.88
C LEU A 173 -6.75 12.33 -7.70
N LYS A 174 -5.59 12.58 -7.09
CA LYS A 174 -4.45 13.21 -7.75
C LYS A 174 -3.97 12.41 -8.95
N ARG A 175 -3.84 11.08 -8.82
CA ARG A 175 -3.40 10.19 -9.90
C ARG A 175 -4.35 10.20 -11.10
N LEU A 176 -5.65 10.32 -10.85
CA LEU A 176 -6.66 10.36 -11.91
C LEU A 176 -7.00 11.77 -12.40
N GLY A 177 -6.39 12.83 -11.81
CA GLY A 177 -6.74 14.21 -12.12
C GLY A 177 -8.20 14.56 -11.78
N LEU A 178 -8.79 13.87 -10.78
CA LEU A 178 -10.18 14.04 -10.41
C LEU A 178 -10.34 15.07 -9.29
N SER A 179 -11.40 15.88 -9.42
CA SER A 179 -11.75 16.91 -8.44
C SER A 179 -13.27 16.95 -8.21
N ALA A 180 -13.65 17.63 -7.13
CA ALA A 180 -15.02 18.06 -6.84
C ALA A 180 -15.04 19.56 -6.60
N ASP A 181 -16.23 20.17 -6.57
CA ASP A 181 -16.39 21.62 -6.38
C ASP A 181 -15.82 22.07 -5.03
N ARG A 182 -15.96 21.22 -4.03
CA ARG A 182 -15.38 21.41 -2.70
C ARG A 182 -14.56 20.19 -2.31
N MET A 183 -13.33 20.44 -1.89
CA MET A 183 -12.37 19.42 -1.46
C MET A 183 -11.69 19.87 -0.18
N HIS A 184 -11.77 19.03 0.85
CA HIS A 184 -11.10 19.26 2.12
C HIS A 184 -10.17 18.07 2.45
N HIS A 185 -8.86 18.31 2.43
CA HIS A 185 -7.87 17.33 2.80
C HIS A 185 -7.74 17.29 4.33
N PHE A 186 -7.99 16.14 4.92
CA PHE A 186 -7.81 15.96 6.35
C PHE A 186 -6.33 16.00 6.74
N GLU A 187 -6.05 16.53 7.93
CA GLU A 187 -4.72 16.40 8.51
C GLU A 187 -4.50 14.98 9.04
N ALA A 188 -3.32 14.40 8.75
CA ALA A 188 -3.00 13.02 9.15
C ALA A 188 -2.97 12.81 10.68
N ALA A 189 -2.72 13.87 11.44
CA ALA A 189 -2.72 13.83 12.90
C ALA A 189 -4.13 13.69 13.51
N SER A 190 -5.15 14.31 12.87
CA SER A 190 -6.54 14.33 13.34
C SER A 190 -7.41 13.27 12.66
N PHE A 191 -7.06 12.86 11.44
CA PHE A 191 -7.77 11.84 10.67
C PHE A 191 -6.76 10.84 10.10
N VAL A 192 -6.49 9.78 10.87
CA VAL A 192 -5.42 8.82 10.62
C VAL A 192 -5.66 8.05 9.31
N PRO A 193 -4.73 8.13 8.33
CA PRO A 193 -4.86 7.40 7.07
C PRO A 193 -4.71 5.88 7.25
N ALA A 194 -5.05 5.11 6.21
CA ALA A 194 -4.76 3.68 6.22
C ALA A 194 -3.24 3.44 6.14
N VAL A 195 -2.78 2.35 6.75
CA VAL A 195 -1.38 1.90 6.62
C VAL A 195 -1.07 1.72 5.13
N GLY A 196 0.06 2.26 4.67
CA GLY A 196 0.46 2.21 3.26
C GLY A 196 -0.38 3.05 2.30
N GLN A 197 -1.34 3.87 2.77
CA GLN A 197 -2.12 4.74 1.89
C GLN A 197 -1.20 5.73 1.17
N GLY A 198 -1.41 5.91 -0.14
CA GLY A 198 -0.57 6.76 -1.00
C GLY A 198 0.65 6.03 -1.60
N ALA A 199 1.11 4.94 -1.00
CA ALA A 199 2.21 4.15 -1.54
C ALA A 199 1.74 3.13 -2.59
N LEU A 200 2.57 2.91 -3.61
CA LEU A 200 2.48 1.78 -4.53
C LEU A 200 3.40 0.65 -4.05
N GLY A 201 3.04 -0.59 -4.34
CA GLY A 201 3.90 -1.75 -4.20
C GLY A 201 4.04 -2.46 -5.53
N ILE A 202 5.27 -2.81 -5.88
CA ILE A 202 5.58 -3.62 -7.05
C ILE A 202 5.90 -5.02 -6.54
N GLU A 203 5.03 -5.97 -6.87
CA GLU A 203 5.14 -7.37 -6.48
C GLU A 203 5.73 -8.17 -7.64
N CYS A 204 6.56 -9.17 -7.32
CA CYS A 204 7.20 -10.06 -8.29
C CYS A 204 7.51 -11.41 -7.64
N ARG A 205 7.99 -12.36 -8.42
CA ARG A 205 8.54 -13.62 -7.90
C ARG A 205 9.85 -13.36 -7.14
N GLY A 206 10.01 -14.02 -5.99
CA GLY A 206 11.19 -13.88 -5.14
C GLY A 206 12.46 -14.53 -5.69
N ASP A 207 12.32 -15.47 -6.63
CA ASP A 207 13.42 -16.16 -7.31
C ASP A 207 13.80 -15.52 -8.66
N ASP A 208 13.06 -14.49 -9.11
CA ASP A 208 13.33 -13.78 -10.35
C ASP A 208 14.41 -12.71 -10.17
N SER A 209 15.68 -13.16 -10.19
CA SER A 209 16.82 -12.29 -9.93
C SER A 209 16.96 -11.12 -10.92
N GLU A 210 16.57 -11.31 -12.20
CA GLU A 210 16.65 -10.24 -13.22
C GLU A 210 15.63 -9.12 -12.93
N VAL A 211 14.41 -9.50 -12.55
CA VAL A 211 13.36 -8.53 -12.18
C VAL A 211 13.73 -7.83 -10.86
N LEU A 212 14.20 -8.58 -9.87
CA LEU A 212 14.63 -8.01 -8.59
C LEU A 212 15.78 -7.03 -8.76
N GLU A 213 16.77 -7.36 -9.60
CA GLU A 213 17.89 -6.45 -9.91
C GLU A 213 17.41 -5.18 -10.61
N LEU A 214 16.50 -5.29 -11.59
CA LEU A 214 15.89 -4.15 -12.26
C LEU A 214 15.20 -3.23 -11.25
N LEU A 215 14.33 -3.78 -10.40
CA LEU A 215 13.60 -3.02 -9.41
C LEU A 215 14.53 -2.39 -8.36
N PHE A 216 15.56 -3.11 -7.95
CA PHE A 216 16.52 -2.67 -6.95
C PHE A 216 17.47 -1.59 -7.45
N CYS A 217 18.15 -1.81 -8.57
CA CYS A 217 19.10 -0.85 -9.13
C CYS A 217 18.44 0.47 -9.55
N ARG A 218 17.13 0.45 -9.81
CA ARG A 218 16.37 1.62 -10.23
C ARG A 218 15.47 2.18 -9.12
N ALA A 219 15.30 1.45 -8.01
CA ALA A 219 14.54 1.92 -6.85
C ALA A 219 15.10 3.25 -6.32
N GLU A 220 16.43 3.44 -6.28
CA GLU A 220 17.04 4.70 -5.88
C GLU A 220 16.57 5.86 -6.76
N GLN A 221 16.49 5.68 -8.07
CA GLN A 221 16.03 6.72 -8.99
C GLN A 221 14.50 6.92 -8.96
N LEU A 222 13.74 5.88 -8.64
CA LEU A 222 12.29 5.95 -8.40
C LEU A 222 11.96 6.63 -7.07
N ILE A 223 12.88 6.58 -6.09
CA ILE A 223 12.70 7.07 -4.72
C ILE A 223 13.28 8.48 -4.54
N PHE A 224 14.39 8.83 -5.21
CA PHE A 224 15.24 9.99 -4.90
C PHE A 224 14.88 11.32 -5.58
N ARG A 225 13.68 11.52 -6.08
CA ARG A 225 13.25 12.89 -6.39
C ARG A 225 12.46 13.50 -5.24
N GLY A 226 13.14 13.72 -4.11
CA GLY A 226 12.78 14.78 -3.16
C GLY A 226 12.02 14.43 -1.89
N SER A 227 12.29 13.35 -1.15
CA SER A 227 11.87 13.29 0.26
C SER A 227 12.72 12.33 1.10
N GLN A 228 13.18 12.83 2.26
CA GLN A 228 13.85 12.07 3.30
C GLN A 228 12.82 11.20 4.05
N ILE A 229 12.62 9.95 3.64
CA ILE A 229 11.91 8.97 4.46
C ILE A 229 12.79 7.72 4.54
N PRO A 230 13.14 7.25 5.76
CA PRO A 230 13.97 6.05 5.91
C PRO A 230 13.19 4.81 5.46
N LEU A 231 13.54 4.28 4.30
CA LEU A 231 13.05 3.00 3.76
C LEU A 231 13.47 1.78 4.59
N ILE A 232 14.35 1.99 5.56
CA ILE A 232 15.12 0.96 6.27
C ILE A 232 14.25 0.05 7.15
N LYS A 233 13.12 0.52 7.68
CA LYS A 233 12.32 -0.29 8.62
C LYS A 233 11.43 -1.34 7.96
N GLY A 234 10.98 -1.13 6.74
CA GLY A 234 10.16 -2.13 6.01
C GLY A 234 10.99 -3.25 5.42
N TRP A 235 12.20 -2.96 4.98
CA TRP A 235 13.10 -3.91 4.32
C TRP A 235 13.76 -4.91 5.27
N GLN A 236 14.14 -4.50 6.48
CA GLN A 236 14.70 -5.41 7.48
C GLN A 236 13.70 -6.47 7.97
N LEU A 237 12.40 -6.17 7.94
CA LEU A 237 11.35 -7.14 8.30
C LEU A 237 11.09 -8.18 7.19
N LEU A 238 11.32 -7.84 5.92
CA LEU A 238 11.13 -8.76 4.79
C LEU A 238 12.29 -9.75 4.60
N HIS A 239 13.48 -9.45 5.13
CA HIS A 239 14.70 -10.26 4.93
C HIS A 239 15.10 -11.12 6.13
N SER A 240 14.36 -11.09 7.23
CA SER A 240 14.59 -12.02 8.36
C SER A 240 14.16 -13.47 8.09
N GLY A 241 13.45 -13.71 6.98
CA GLY A 241 13.14 -15.05 6.47
C GLY A 241 14.03 -15.44 5.29
N GLY A 242 15.30 -15.69 5.57
CA GLY A 242 16.38 -15.83 4.60
C GLY A 242 16.12 -16.60 3.31
N ILE A 243 16.39 -15.96 2.18
CA ILE A 243 16.73 -16.63 0.93
C ILE A 243 18.26 -16.78 0.92
N PRO A 244 18.82 -18.00 1.00
CA PRO A 244 20.26 -18.19 1.00
C PRO A 244 20.86 -17.76 -0.35
N GLY A 245 21.82 -16.82 -0.32
CA GLY A 245 22.63 -16.44 -1.47
C GLY A 245 22.39 -15.03 -2.04
N VAL A 246 21.19 -14.46 -1.91
CA VAL A 246 20.88 -13.11 -2.45
C VAL A 246 21.07 -12.02 -1.39
N GLY A 247 20.83 -12.33 -0.14
CA GLY A 247 20.87 -11.36 0.97
C GLY A 247 22.23 -10.73 1.22
N SER A 248 23.34 -11.45 1.03
CA SER A 248 24.69 -10.96 1.38
C SER A 248 25.25 -9.93 0.39
N GLN A 249 24.97 -10.08 -0.90
CA GLN A 249 25.42 -9.10 -1.91
C GLN A 249 24.61 -7.81 -1.85
N ILE A 250 23.31 -7.92 -1.57
CA ILE A 250 22.41 -6.79 -1.40
C ILE A 250 22.79 -6.02 -0.13
N GLN A 251 23.04 -6.70 0.98
CA GLN A 251 23.39 -6.10 2.25
C GLN A 251 24.75 -5.38 2.21
N SER A 252 25.74 -5.90 1.46
CA SER A 252 27.06 -5.24 1.30
C SER A 252 26.98 -3.94 0.50
N ARG A 253 26.12 -3.89 -0.54
CA ARG A 253 25.91 -2.68 -1.34
C ARG A 253 25.14 -1.59 -0.57
N TYR A 254 24.16 -1.98 0.26
CA TYR A 254 23.45 -1.01 1.12
C TYR A 254 24.31 -0.42 2.22
N SER A 255 25.16 -1.20 2.85
CA SER A 255 26.12 -0.70 3.84
C SER A 255 27.09 0.33 3.22
N ALA A 256 27.46 0.15 1.95
CA ALA A 256 28.32 1.08 1.22
C ALA A 256 27.62 2.42 0.88
N VAL A 257 26.29 2.40 0.67
CA VAL A 257 25.51 3.61 0.38
C VAL A 257 25.26 4.42 1.66
N LEU A 258 24.97 3.76 2.78
CA LEU A 258 24.77 4.43 4.08
C LEU A 258 26.02 5.14 4.61
N HIS A 259 27.21 4.71 4.19
CA HIS A 259 28.48 5.34 4.58
C HIS A 259 28.95 6.47 3.66
N ARG A 260 28.21 6.79 2.59
CA ARG A 260 28.59 7.85 1.63
C ARG A 260 27.88 9.19 1.83
N ASP A 261 27.01 9.31 2.84
CA ASP A 261 26.33 10.58 3.13
C ASP A 261 27.07 11.33 4.25
N PRO A 262 27.84 12.41 3.93
CA PRO A 262 28.64 13.14 4.92
C PRO A 262 27.84 14.05 5.86
N GLY A 263 26.49 14.08 5.73
CA GLY A 263 25.61 15.00 6.46
C GLY A 263 24.78 14.40 7.59
N HIS A 264 24.89 13.10 7.88
CA HIS A 264 24.02 12.48 8.89
C HIS A 264 24.76 12.22 10.22
N PRO A 265 24.31 12.80 11.35
CA PRO A 265 24.96 12.59 12.64
C PRO A 265 24.75 11.15 13.17
N ALA A 266 25.79 10.63 13.81
CA ALA A 266 25.97 9.27 14.33
C ALA A 266 24.94 8.78 15.38
N GLN A 267 23.80 9.47 15.56
CA GLN A 267 22.79 9.12 16.58
C GLN A 267 21.83 7.99 16.18
N VAL A 268 21.81 7.57 14.91
CA VAL A 268 20.90 6.52 14.44
C VAL A 268 21.39 5.12 14.80
N SER A 269 22.71 4.90 14.92
CA SER A 269 23.28 3.59 15.25
C SER A 269 23.01 3.14 16.70
N THR A 270 22.93 4.07 17.63
CA THR A 270 22.73 3.77 19.06
C THR A 270 21.29 3.36 19.38
N LEU A 271 20.30 3.88 18.65
CA LEU A 271 18.88 3.52 18.82
C LEU A 271 18.57 2.12 18.28
N VAL A 272 19.26 1.67 17.25
CA VAL A 272 19.06 0.33 16.66
C VAL A 272 19.67 -0.74 17.54
N GLN A 273 20.87 -0.52 18.12
CA GLN A 273 21.51 -1.47 19.03
C GLN A 273 20.76 -1.59 20.37
N GLY A 274 20.21 -0.50 20.89
CA GLY A 274 19.41 -0.50 22.12
C GLY A 274 18.07 -1.22 22.02
N SER A 275 17.51 -1.35 20.81
CA SER A 275 16.24 -2.07 20.57
C SER A 275 16.46 -3.57 20.38
N LEU A 276 17.58 -3.99 19.80
CA LEU A 276 17.92 -5.41 19.60
C LEU A 276 18.31 -6.10 20.91
N SER A 277 19.01 -5.40 21.81
CA SER A 277 19.36 -5.95 23.13
C SER A 277 18.15 -6.13 24.05
N ARG A 278 17.08 -5.35 23.89
CA ARG A 278 15.82 -5.51 24.65
C ARG A 278 14.94 -6.65 24.14
N LEU A 279 15.08 -7.06 22.89
CA LEU A 279 14.34 -8.22 22.33
C LEU A 279 15.01 -9.55 22.67
N HIS A 280 16.35 -9.57 22.79
CA HIS A 280 17.08 -10.78 23.20
C HIS A 280 16.91 -11.14 24.69
N ASN A 281 16.63 -10.15 25.54
CA ASN A 281 16.48 -10.36 26.99
C ASN A 281 15.06 -10.69 27.45
N LYS A 282 14.08 -10.80 26.54
CA LYS A 282 12.70 -11.22 26.86
C LYS A 282 12.37 -12.66 26.46
N GLY A 283 13.34 -13.41 25.93
CA GLY A 283 13.16 -14.76 25.42
C GLY A 283 13.52 -15.93 26.37
N SER A 284 13.98 -15.63 27.58
CA SER A 284 14.37 -16.66 28.54
C SER A 284 13.69 -16.44 29.89
N HIS A 285 12.49 -16.92 30.03
CA HIS A 285 11.81 -17.36 31.25
C HIS A 285 10.31 -17.44 30.96
N ILE A 286 9.80 -18.66 30.82
CA ILE A 286 8.56 -19.20 31.35
C ILE A 286 8.41 -20.62 30.82
N VAL A 287 8.80 -21.57 31.67
CA VAL A 287 8.22 -22.93 31.71
C VAL A 287 7.64 -23.07 33.11
N PRO A 288 6.38 -23.26 33.34
CA PRO A 288 5.88 -23.84 34.56
C PRO A 288 5.62 -25.32 34.36
N GLU A 289 6.34 -26.14 35.12
CA GLU A 289 5.98 -27.53 35.36
C GLU A 289 4.59 -27.65 35.99
N ALA A 290 3.74 -28.44 35.36
CA ALA A 290 2.52 -28.91 35.96
C ALA A 290 2.79 -30.27 36.60
N SER A 291 2.88 -30.35 37.92
CA SER A 291 2.78 -31.60 38.67
C SER A 291 1.39 -31.72 39.26
N ALA A 292 0.75 -32.81 38.88
CA ALA A 292 -0.49 -33.27 39.41
C ALA A 292 -0.40 -33.74 40.90
N SER A 293 -1.41 -33.47 41.69
CA SER A 293 -1.74 -34.29 42.85
C SER A 293 -3.25 -34.29 43.07
N ILE A 294 -3.83 -35.45 42.82
CA ILE A 294 -5.17 -35.86 43.25
C ILE A 294 -5.04 -36.36 44.68
N ARG A 295 -5.87 -35.89 45.61
CA ARG A 295 -6.53 -36.65 46.68
C ARG A 295 -7.29 -35.76 47.68
N GLY A 296 -8.51 -36.11 47.90
CA GLY A 296 -9.33 -35.63 48.98
C GLY A 296 -10.71 -35.21 48.53
#